data_b14ce5fe5dc62c469f8a572edddc27db
#
_entry.id   b14ce5fe5dc62c469f8a572edddc27db
#
_cell.length_a   1.000
_cell.length_b   1.000
_cell.length_c   1.000
_cell.angle_alpha   90.00
_cell.angle_beta   90.00
_cell.angle_gamma   90.00
#
_symmetry.space_group_name_H-M   'P 1'
#
loop_
_entity.id
_entity.type
_entity.pdbx_description
1 polymer ?
#
loop_
_entity_poly.entity_id
_entity_poly.type
_entity_poly.pdbx_seq_one_letter_code
_entity_poly.pdbx_strand_id
1 'polypeptide(L)'
;GYSYKEEPFQKLINQGMIQGRSNFVYRINNDDHNAAPRFVSLGLKNQYDTTPIHVDVNIVHGDVLDLDAFRAWRPEFANAEFVLEDGKYVCGWAIEKMSKSMFNVVNPDMIVDQYGADTLRLYEMFLGPVEQSKPWDTNGIDGCHRFLKKLWNLYFDPRSGEFRVSDGEPTKESLKSVHKLIKKVTGDIEHFSYNTAISAFMI
;
A
#
# COMPACT_ATOMS: atom_id res chain seq x y z
N GLY A 1 -42.11 14.63 -5.48
CA GLY A 1 -40.88 13.88 -5.21
C GLY A 1 -39.99 13.83 -6.43
N TYR A 2 -38.69 13.82 -6.19
CA TYR A 2 -37.67 13.76 -7.26
C TYR A 2 -37.26 12.32 -7.63
N SER A 3 -37.88 11.30 -7.03
CA SER A 3 -37.63 9.89 -7.30
C SER A 3 -38.92 9.16 -7.57
N TYR A 4 -38.92 8.25 -8.56
CA TYR A 4 -40.05 7.36 -8.89
C TYR A 4 -40.09 6.11 -7.99
N LYS A 5 -39.09 5.89 -7.14
CA LYS A 5 -38.99 4.76 -6.26
C LYS A 5 -39.04 5.23 -4.81
N GLU A 6 -39.67 4.44 -3.94
CA GLU A 6 -39.72 4.67 -2.49
C GLU A 6 -38.32 4.56 -1.89
N GLU A 7 -37.50 3.58 -2.37
CA GLU A 7 -36.12 3.36 -1.93
C GLU A 7 -35.16 3.74 -3.07
N PRO A 8 -34.34 4.80 -2.89
CA PRO A 8 -33.43 5.26 -3.94
C PRO A 8 -32.20 4.33 -4.11
N PHE A 9 -31.86 3.53 -3.09
CA PHE A 9 -30.71 2.64 -3.09
C PHE A 9 -31.15 1.19 -2.97
N GLN A 10 -30.59 0.32 -3.81
CA GLN A 10 -30.92 -1.11 -3.80
C GLN A 10 -29.92 -1.94 -2.98
N LYS A 11 -28.70 -1.42 -2.76
CA LYS A 11 -27.65 -2.12 -2.05
C LYS A 11 -26.70 -1.13 -1.38
N LEU A 12 -26.34 -1.41 -0.13
CA LEU A 12 -25.26 -0.75 0.60
C LEU A 12 -24.06 -1.67 0.66
N ILE A 13 -22.88 -1.16 0.30
CA ILE A 13 -21.61 -1.87 0.43
C ILE A 13 -20.70 -1.04 1.32
N ASN A 14 -20.38 -1.58 2.48
CA ASN A 14 -19.42 -0.97 3.39
C ASN A 14 -18.02 -1.37 2.96
N GLN A 15 -17.25 -0.41 2.46
CA GLN A 15 -15.87 -0.63 2.06
C GLN A 15 -14.98 -0.81 3.28
N GLY A 16 -14.01 -1.73 3.18
CA GLY A 16 -12.90 -1.82 4.10
C GLY A 16 -11.92 -0.64 3.92
N MET A 17 -11.04 -0.46 4.88
CA MET A 17 -10.01 0.58 4.83
C MET A 17 -8.69 0.03 4.29
N ILE A 18 -7.95 0.86 3.55
CA ILE A 18 -6.53 0.62 3.31
C ILE A 18 -5.78 1.08 4.55
N GLN A 19 -5.00 0.16 5.14
CA GLN A 19 -4.26 0.38 6.38
C GLN A 19 -2.79 0.61 6.07
N GLY A 20 -2.12 1.38 6.93
CA GLY A 20 -0.69 1.63 6.86
C GLY A 20 0.08 0.79 7.86
N ARG A 21 1.35 0.56 7.56
CA ARG A 21 2.31 0.06 8.54
C ARG A 21 2.80 1.23 9.36
N SER A 22 2.53 1.23 10.67
CA SER A 22 3.13 2.14 11.63
C SER A 22 4.43 1.55 12.15
N ASN A 23 5.44 2.39 12.34
CA ASN A 23 6.68 2.00 13.00
C ASN A 23 6.79 2.71 14.35
N PHE A 24 7.44 2.04 15.31
CA PHE A 24 7.58 2.52 16.67
C PHE A 24 9.03 2.56 17.10
N VAL A 25 9.39 3.65 17.76
CA VAL A 25 10.59 3.74 18.61
C VAL A 25 10.18 3.69 20.07
N TYR A 26 11.04 3.17 20.93
CA TYR A 26 10.76 2.97 22.34
C TYR A 26 11.60 3.94 23.18
N ARG A 27 10.96 5.00 23.67
CA ARG A 27 11.60 5.97 24.56
C ARG A 27 11.74 5.35 25.94
N ILE A 28 12.96 5.38 26.51
CA ILE A 28 13.22 4.98 27.88
C ILE A 28 12.67 6.06 28.80
N ASN A 29 11.79 5.66 29.72
CA ASN A 29 11.26 6.56 30.72
C ASN A 29 12.36 6.85 31.76
N ASN A 30 12.62 8.12 32.01
CA ASN A 30 13.47 8.56 33.10
C ASN A 30 12.84 9.76 33.81
N ASP A 31 13.19 10.00 35.05
CA ASP A 31 12.64 11.07 35.88
C ASP A 31 13.33 12.42 35.64
N ASP A 32 14.45 12.44 34.92
CA ASP A 32 15.18 13.65 34.59
C ASP A 32 14.70 14.25 33.23
N HIS A 33 13.86 15.25 33.33
CA HIS A 33 13.31 15.94 32.16
C HIS A 33 14.34 16.79 31.38
N ASN A 34 15.53 17.03 31.95
CA ASN A 34 16.60 17.78 31.27
C ASN A 34 17.62 16.87 30.57
N ALA A 35 17.54 15.56 30.79
CA ALA A 35 18.43 14.62 30.11
C ALA A 35 18.05 14.45 28.62
N ALA A 36 19.05 14.14 27.80
CA ALA A 36 18.82 13.76 26.40
C ALA A 36 17.84 12.58 26.31
N PRO A 37 16.88 12.61 25.37
CA PRO A 37 15.95 11.52 25.21
C PRO A 37 16.69 10.27 24.75
N ARG A 38 16.43 9.13 25.42
CA ARG A 38 17.06 7.85 25.13
C ARG A 38 16.03 6.88 24.55
N PHE A 39 16.44 6.16 23.52
CA PHE A 39 15.61 5.18 22.84
C PHE A 39 16.30 3.83 22.81
N VAL A 40 15.53 2.76 22.98
CA VAL A 40 16.04 1.40 22.97
C VAL A 40 15.44 0.61 21.80
N SER A 41 16.27 -0.18 21.14
CA SER A 41 15.88 -1.07 20.05
C SER A 41 14.88 -2.13 20.51
N LEU A 42 14.04 -2.62 19.59
CA LEU A 42 12.92 -3.53 19.85
C LEU A 42 13.31 -4.77 20.69
N GLY A 43 14.39 -5.44 20.35
CA GLY A 43 14.79 -6.67 21.03
C GLY A 43 15.28 -6.45 22.47
N LEU A 44 15.69 -5.23 22.81
CA LEU A 44 16.19 -4.87 24.14
C LEU A 44 15.14 -4.15 25.00
N LYS A 45 13.97 -3.81 24.45
CA LYS A 45 12.97 -2.97 25.11
C LYS A 45 12.49 -3.52 26.46
N ASN A 46 12.44 -4.84 26.62
CA ASN A 46 11.96 -5.48 27.85
C ASN A 46 12.93 -5.32 29.04
N GLN A 47 14.15 -4.79 28.82
CA GLN A 47 15.12 -4.48 29.84
C GLN A 47 14.95 -3.10 30.47
N TYR A 48 14.02 -2.29 29.90
CA TYR A 48 13.78 -0.90 30.26
C TYR A 48 12.28 -0.64 30.43
N ASP A 49 11.96 0.33 31.26
CA ASP A 49 10.62 0.92 31.25
C ASP A 49 10.52 1.87 30.04
N THR A 50 9.60 1.60 29.10
CA THR A 50 9.56 2.30 27.81
C THR A 50 8.16 2.74 27.42
N THR A 51 8.10 3.88 26.71
CA THR A 51 6.89 4.36 26.04
C THR A 51 7.09 4.28 24.53
N PRO A 52 6.20 3.58 23.77
CA PRO A 52 6.26 3.54 22.32
C PRO A 52 5.84 4.89 21.72
N ILE A 53 6.58 5.34 20.73
CA ILE A 53 6.29 6.57 19.97
C ILE A 53 6.26 6.21 18.49
N HIS A 54 5.20 6.62 17.77
CA HIS A 54 5.13 6.51 16.33
C HIS A 54 6.24 7.32 15.66
N VAL A 55 6.85 6.74 14.65
CA VAL A 55 7.92 7.37 13.86
C VAL A 55 7.54 7.37 12.37
N ASP A 56 8.01 8.41 11.66
CA ASP A 56 7.72 8.55 10.23
C ASP A 56 8.25 7.34 9.45
N VAL A 57 7.36 6.75 8.66
CA VAL A 57 7.69 5.56 7.84
C VAL A 57 8.81 5.85 6.83
N ASN A 58 9.00 7.10 6.42
CA ASN A 58 10.00 7.50 5.43
C ASN A 58 11.45 7.49 5.98
N ILE A 59 11.62 7.46 7.31
CA ILE A 59 12.94 7.38 7.96
C ILE A 59 13.22 5.99 8.55
N VAL A 60 12.43 4.98 8.16
CA VAL A 60 12.61 3.57 8.54
C VAL A 60 12.79 2.73 7.29
N HIS A 61 13.92 2.06 7.16
CA HIS A 61 14.25 1.22 6.01
C HIS A 61 14.11 -0.26 6.37
N GLY A 62 13.04 -0.90 5.89
CA GLY A 62 12.60 -2.18 6.40
C GLY A 62 12.15 -2.04 7.85
N ASP A 63 12.95 -2.56 8.80
CA ASP A 63 12.74 -2.42 10.24
C ASP A 63 13.80 -1.54 10.91
N VAL A 64 14.76 -1.01 10.16
CA VAL A 64 15.91 -0.26 10.70
C VAL A 64 15.67 1.24 10.59
N LEU A 65 15.82 1.94 11.73
CA LEU A 65 15.70 3.39 11.82
C LEU A 65 16.96 4.06 11.27
N ASP A 66 16.76 5.10 10.44
CA ASP A 66 17.81 6.07 10.12
C ASP A 66 17.98 7.03 11.31
N LEU A 67 19.09 6.89 12.04
CA LEU A 67 19.34 7.64 13.28
C LEU A 67 19.55 9.13 13.03
N ASP A 68 20.17 9.49 11.93
CA ASP A 68 20.46 10.88 11.61
C ASP A 68 19.19 11.57 11.11
N ALA A 69 18.41 10.90 10.27
CA ALA A 69 17.10 11.39 9.87
C ALA A 69 16.14 11.52 11.06
N PHE A 70 16.19 10.61 12.04
CA PHE A 70 15.39 10.70 13.26
C PHE A 70 15.76 11.91 14.13
N ARG A 71 17.05 12.18 14.30
CA ARG A 71 17.51 13.40 15.03
C ARG A 71 17.09 14.69 14.32
N ALA A 72 17.07 14.68 12.98
CA ALA A 72 16.67 15.82 12.18
C ALA A 72 15.13 15.98 12.09
N TRP A 73 14.38 14.92 12.35
CA TRP A 73 12.93 14.90 12.17
C TRP A 73 12.19 15.84 13.14
N ARG A 74 12.65 15.92 14.40
CA ARG A 74 12.06 16.81 15.40
C ARG A 74 13.12 17.44 16.29
N PRO A 75 12.99 18.74 16.63
CA PRO A 75 13.94 19.45 17.46
C PRO A 75 14.20 18.78 18.82
N GLU A 76 13.15 18.19 19.44
CA GLU A 76 13.26 17.49 20.71
C GLU A 76 14.09 16.22 20.67
N PHE A 77 14.39 15.71 19.47
CA PHE A 77 15.21 14.51 19.26
C PHE A 77 16.61 14.78 18.74
N ALA A 78 16.99 16.05 18.59
CA ALA A 78 18.29 16.44 18.03
C ALA A 78 19.48 15.79 18.76
N ASN A 79 19.37 15.63 20.09
CA ASN A 79 20.39 15.02 20.94
C ASN A 79 20.02 13.59 21.38
N ALA A 80 19.16 12.89 20.63
CA ALA A 80 18.70 11.55 21.00
C ALA A 80 19.85 10.55 21.06
N GLU A 81 19.87 9.75 22.15
CA GLU A 81 20.77 8.62 22.35
C GLU A 81 20.05 7.31 22.07
N PHE A 82 20.79 6.30 21.60
CA PHE A 82 20.21 5.02 21.21
C PHE A 82 20.93 3.83 21.84
N VAL A 83 20.16 2.89 22.37
CA VAL A 83 20.63 1.57 22.75
C VAL A 83 20.34 0.63 21.59
N LEU A 84 21.41 0.20 20.92
CA LEU A 84 21.35 -0.53 19.64
C LEU A 84 21.44 -2.04 19.82
N GLU A 85 20.88 -2.79 18.88
CA GLU A 85 21.10 -4.22 18.69
C GLU A 85 22.07 -4.40 17.51
N ASP A 86 23.19 -5.06 17.73
CA ASP A 86 24.20 -5.33 16.69
C ASP A 86 24.54 -4.10 15.82
N GLY A 87 24.63 -2.92 16.46
CA GLY A 87 24.94 -1.66 15.81
C GLY A 87 23.78 -1.03 15.02
N LYS A 88 22.58 -1.56 15.11
CA LYS A 88 21.37 -1.06 14.45
C LYS A 88 20.26 -0.76 15.46
N TYR A 89 19.39 0.17 15.10
CA TYR A 89 18.15 0.40 15.83
C TYR A 89 16.99 -0.26 15.08
N VAL A 90 16.42 -1.30 15.67
CA VAL A 90 15.28 -2.03 15.10
C VAL A 90 13.98 -1.45 15.68
N CYS A 91 13.10 -0.99 14.82
CA CYS A 91 11.78 -0.47 15.17
C CYS A 91 10.77 -1.61 15.42
N GLY A 92 9.81 -1.37 16.30
CA GLY A 92 8.57 -2.14 16.30
C GLY A 92 7.65 -1.70 15.16
N TRP A 93 6.63 -2.52 14.85
CA TRP A 93 5.63 -2.17 13.86
C TRP A 93 4.25 -2.76 14.16
N ALA A 94 3.23 -2.13 13.62
CA ALA A 94 1.86 -2.64 13.61
C ALA A 94 1.12 -2.18 12.35
N ILE A 95 0.10 -2.92 11.96
CA ILE A 95 -0.82 -2.49 10.90
C ILE A 95 -1.95 -1.71 11.54
N GLU A 96 -2.10 -0.45 11.15
CA GLU A 96 -3.05 0.49 11.73
C GLU A 96 -3.76 1.29 10.64
N LYS A 97 -4.81 2.00 11.03
CA LYS A 97 -5.45 2.99 10.15
C LYS A 97 -4.41 4.05 9.75
N MET A 98 -4.37 4.37 8.46
CA MET A 98 -3.53 5.49 7.99
C MET A 98 -4.00 6.81 8.59
N SER A 99 -3.10 7.53 9.24
CA SER A 99 -3.35 8.89 9.69
C SER A 99 -2.05 9.70 9.77
N LYS A 100 -2.18 11.02 9.62
CA LYS A 100 -1.03 11.93 9.73
C LYS A 100 -0.38 11.88 11.11
N SER A 101 -1.18 11.67 12.17
CA SER A 101 -0.68 11.58 13.56
C SER A 101 0.08 10.29 13.85
N MET A 102 -0.12 9.24 13.03
CA MET A 102 0.61 7.97 13.14
C MET A 102 1.80 7.89 12.18
N PHE A 103 2.01 8.91 11.36
CA PHE A 103 3.14 9.01 10.40
C PHE A 103 3.28 7.79 9.47
N ASN A 104 2.15 7.16 9.12
CA ASN A 104 2.08 5.92 8.34
C ASN A 104 1.30 6.10 7.02
N VAL A 105 1.15 7.34 6.56
CA VAL A 105 0.41 7.66 5.34
C VAL A 105 1.30 7.45 4.11
N VAL A 106 0.78 6.70 3.14
CA VAL A 106 1.34 6.65 1.78
C VAL A 106 0.76 7.80 0.97
N ASN A 107 1.61 8.66 0.41
CA ASN A 107 1.16 9.76 -0.42
C ASN A 107 0.78 9.26 -1.83
N PRO A 108 -0.49 9.38 -2.27
CA PRO A 108 -0.91 8.97 -3.60
C PRO A 108 -0.17 9.67 -4.73
N ASP A 109 0.18 10.96 -4.56
CA ASP A 109 0.88 11.73 -5.59
C ASP A 109 2.26 11.10 -5.92
N MET A 110 3.00 10.67 -4.90
CA MET A 110 4.29 9.98 -5.11
C MET A 110 4.12 8.65 -5.86
N ILE A 111 3.05 7.92 -5.57
CA ILE A 111 2.75 6.66 -6.28
C ILE A 111 2.33 6.94 -7.72
N VAL A 112 1.54 7.99 -7.96
CA VAL A 112 1.13 8.40 -9.31
C VAL A 112 2.35 8.86 -10.13
N ASP A 113 3.25 9.63 -9.54
CA ASP A 113 4.47 10.08 -10.22
C ASP A 113 5.38 8.90 -10.61
N GLN A 114 5.47 7.88 -9.76
CA GLN A 114 6.34 6.71 -9.98
C GLN A 114 5.72 5.67 -10.90
N TYR A 115 4.44 5.36 -10.76
CA TYR A 115 3.77 4.22 -11.40
C TYR A 115 2.65 4.60 -12.36
N GLY A 116 2.17 5.85 -12.30
CA GLY A 116 1.00 6.30 -13.04
C GLY A 116 -0.33 6.06 -12.31
N ALA A 117 -1.31 6.91 -12.60
CA ALA A 117 -2.64 6.87 -11.95
C ALA A 117 -3.40 5.57 -12.22
N ASP A 118 -3.29 5.02 -13.43
CA ASP A 118 -3.98 3.77 -13.79
C ASP A 118 -3.45 2.59 -12.98
N THR A 119 -2.12 2.55 -12.73
CA THR A 119 -1.51 1.53 -11.88
C THR A 119 -2.02 1.61 -10.45
N LEU A 120 -2.06 2.82 -9.86
CA LEU A 120 -2.57 3.04 -8.51
C LEU A 120 -4.02 2.55 -8.40
N ARG A 121 -4.91 3.01 -9.29
CA ARG A 121 -6.34 2.65 -9.29
C ARG A 121 -6.56 1.14 -9.44
N LEU A 122 -5.81 0.51 -10.36
CA LEU A 122 -5.87 -0.94 -10.56
C LEU A 122 -5.42 -1.68 -9.30
N TYR A 123 -4.34 -1.22 -8.68
CA TYR A 123 -3.78 -1.84 -7.49
C TYR A 123 -4.70 -1.72 -6.27
N GLU A 124 -5.34 -0.57 -6.06
CA GLU A 124 -6.32 -0.38 -4.97
C GLU A 124 -7.46 -1.41 -5.04
N MET A 125 -7.96 -1.70 -6.25
CA MET A 125 -8.98 -2.72 -6.46
C MET A 125 -8.43 -4.15 -6.38
N PHE A 126 -7.15 -4.35 -6.68
CA PHE A 126 -6.48 -5.66 -6.64
C PHE A 126 -6.11 -6.12 -5.24
N LEU A 127 -5.87 -5.21 -4.29
CA LEU A 127 -5.40 -5.51 -2.93
C LEU A 127 -6.22 -6.57 -2.18
N GLY A 128 -7.51 -6.70 -2.49
CA GLY A 128 -8.38 -7.71 -1.87
C GLY A 128 -9.88 -7.36 -1.98
N PRO A 129 -10.76 -8.13 -1.34
CA PRO A 129 -12.20 -7.88 -1.35
C PRO A 129 -12.54 -6.47 -0.86
N VAL A 130 -13.50 -5.81 -1.51
CA VAL A 130 -13.87 -4.41 -1.22
C VAL A 130 -14.27 -4.19 0.23
N GLU A 131 -14.97 -5.15 0.84
CA GLU A 131 -15.51 -5.05 2.20
C GLU A 131 -14.46 -5.27 3.30
N GLN A 132 -13.27 -5.77 2.95
CA GLN A 132 -12.22 -6.09 3.92
C GLN A 132 -11.18 -4.98 4.03
N SER A 133 -10.75 -4.68 5.24
CA SER A 133 -9.57 -3.83 5.46
C SER A 133 -8.29 -4.58 5.08
N LYS A 134 -7.34 -3.86 4.48
CA LYS A 134 -6.12 -4.43 3.90
C LYS A 134 -4.93 -3.54 4.16
N PRO A 135 -3.76 -4.11 4.49
CA PRO A 135 -2.53 -3.33 4.56
C PRO A 135 -2.10 -2.91 3.15
N TRP A 136 -1.60 -1.69 3.04
CA TRP A 136 -0.88 -1.24 1.86
C TRP A 136 0.49 -1.93 1.79
N ASP A 137 0.82 -2.48 0.62
CA ASP A 137 2.14 -3.04 0.31
C ASP A 137 2.65 -2.42 -0.99
N THR A 138 3.63 -1.54 -0.90
CA THR A 138 4.21 -0.86 -2.07
C THR A 138 4.85 -1.86 -3.05
N ASN A 139 5.36 -3.01 -2.57
CA ASN A 139 5.96 -4.02 -3.45
C ASN A 139 4.92 -4.71 -4.36
N GLY A 140 3.68 -4.80 -3.91
CA GLY A 140 2.60 -5.44 -4.68
C GLY A 140 2.18 -4.64 -5.92
N ILE A 141 2.42 -3.32 -5.95
CA ILE A 141 2.01 -2.45 -7.08
C ILE A 141 2.78 -2.74 -8.37
N ASP A 142 4.01 -3.25 -8.27
CA ASP A 142 4.84 -3.62 -9.43
C ASP A 142 4.17 -4.67 -10.33
N GLY A 143 3.39 -5.58 -9.74
CA GLY A 143 2.62 -6.59 -10.48
C GLY A 143 1.62 -5.95 -11.42
N CYS A 144 0.83 -5.00 -10.92
CA CYS A 144 -0.15 -4.24 -11.71
C CYS A 144 0.52 -3.37 -12.77
N HIS A 145 1.62 -2.71 -12.43
CA HIS A 145 2.37 -1.88 -13.38
C HIS A 145 2.92 -2.70 -14.55
N ARG A 146 3.54 -3.86 -14.27
CA ARG A 146 4.02 -4.78 -15.31
C ARG A 146 2.89 -5.33 -16.18
N PHE A 147 1.73 -5.62 -15.57
CA PHE A 147 0.56 -6.06 -16.32
C PHE A 147 0.10 -4.99 -17.30
N LEU A 148 -0.07 -3.74 -16.88
CA LEU A 148 -0.48 -2.64 -17.75
C LEU A 148 0.52 -2.40 -18.89
N LYS A 149 1.83 -2.48 -18.61
CA LYS A 149 2.86 -2.42 -19.68
C LYS A 149 2.75 -3.56 -20.68
N LYS A 150 2.50 -4.80 -20.21
CA LYS A 150 2.29 -5.94 -21.12
C LYS A 150 1.04 -5.75 -21.97
N LEU A 151 -0.08 -5.31 -21.35
CA LEU A 151 -1.32 -5.03 -22.06
C LEU A 151 -1.12 -3.96 -23.13
N TRP A 152 -0.43 -2.85 -22.81
CA TRP A 152 -0.09 -1.82 -23.78
C TRP A 152 0.69 -2.37 -24.97
N ASN A 153 1.71 -3.19 -24.69
CA ASN A 153 2.56 -3.79 -25.71
C ASN A 153 1.86 -4.85 -26.58
N LEU A 154 0.67 -5.33 -26.23
CA LEU A 154 -0.15 -6.15 -27.12
C LEU A 154 -0.72 -5.32 -28.28
N TYR A 155 -1.03 -4.06 -28.03
CA TYR A 155 -1.66 -3.18 -29.00
C TYR A 155 -0.69 -2.26 -29.71
N PHE A 156 0.42 -1.90 -29.08
CA PHE A 156 1.40 -0.96 -29.62
C PHE A 156 2.78 -1.56 -29.66
N ASP A 157 3.50 -1.30 -30.74
CA ASP A 157 4.92 -1.68 -30.83
C ASP A 157 5.74 -0.84 -29.84
N PRO A 158 6.52 -1.47 -28.95
CA PRO A 158 7.29 -0.73 -27.93
C PRO A 158 8.45 0.11 -28.50
N ARG A 159 8.84 -0.12 -29.77
CA ARG A 159 9.94 0.62 -30.42
C ARG A 159 9.42 1.75 -31.30
N SER A 160 8.40 1.47 -32.15
CA SER A 160 7.85 2.46 -33.07
C SER A 160 6.65 3.24 -32.52
N GLY A 161 5.97 2.70 -31.49
CA GLY A 161 4.71 3.24 -30.98
C GLY A 161 3.52 2.97 -31.91
N GLU A 162 3.69 2.21 -32.98
CA GLU A 162 2.62 1.92 -33.95
C GLU A 162 1.60 0.93 -33.39
N PHE A 163 0.34 1.13 -33.77
CA PHE A 163 -0.76 0.23 -33.41
C PHE A 163 -0.67 -1.07 -34.20
N ARG A 164 -0.70 -2.22 -33.52
CA ARG A 164 -0.41 -3.56 -34.07
C ARG A 164 -1.60 -4.52 -34.01
N VAL A 165 -2.81 -4.07 -34.24
CA VAL A 165 -3.95 -4.98 -34.34
C VAL A 165 -4.13 -5.40 -35.80
N SER A 166 -4.27 -6.70 -36.05
CA SER A 166 -4.55 -7.26 -37.37
C SER A 166 -6.05 -7.46 -37.59
N ASP A 167 -6.50 -7.36 -38.84
CA ASP A 167 -7.88 -7.66 -39.24
C ASP A 167 -8.13 -9.16 -39.48
N GLY A 168 -7.17 -10.01 -39.07
CA GLY A 168 -7.27 -11.47 -39.22
C GLY A 168 -8.32 -12.10 -38.30
N GLU A 169 -8.99 -13.13 -38.79
CA GLU A 169 -9.96 -13.88 -38.00
C GLU A 169 -9.31 -14.53 -36.78
N PRO A 170 -9.90 -14.38 -35.58
CA PRO A 170 -9.37 -14.97 -34.36
C PRO A 170 -9.50 -16.49 -34.36
N THR A 171 -8.54 -17.17 -33.74
CA THR A 171 -8.62 -18.63 -33.57
C THR A 171 -9.74 -19.04 -32.63
N LYS A 172 -10.27 -20.26 -32.77
CA LYS A 172 -11.26 -20.80 -31.83
C LYS A 172 -10.79 -20.83 -30.39
N GLU A 173 -9.49 -21.03 -30.17
CA GLU A 173 -8.87 -21.05 -28.86
C GLU A 173 -8.83 -19.66 -28.24
N SER A 174 -8.44 -18.63 -29.01
CA SER A 174 -8.48 -17.24 -28.59
C SER A 174 -9.90 -16.79 -28.22
N LEU A 175 -10.88 -17.10 -29.08
CA LEU A 175 -12.29 -16.80 -28.78
C LEU A 175 -12.78 -17.48 -27.51
N LYS A 176 -12.43 -18.77 -27.30
CA LYS A 176 -12.80 -19.49 -26.09
C LYS A 176 -12.20 -18.86 -24.84
N SER A 177 -10.95 -18.42 -24.92
CA SER A 177 -10.26 -17.75 -23.78
C SER A 177 -10.92 -16.43 -23.46
N VAL A 178 -11.17 -15.58 -24.46
CA VAL A 178 -11.85 -14.28 -24.30
C VAL A 178 -13.25 -14.44 -23.71
N HIS A 179 -14.06 -15.40 -24.23
CA HIS A 179 -15.42 -15.60 -23.71
C HIS A 179 -15.44 -16.16 -22.27
N LYS A 180 -14.46 -16.99 -21.90
CA LYS A 180 -14.29 -17.41 -20.50
C LYS A 180 -13.95 -16.24 -19.59
N LEU A 181 -13.05 -15.35 -20.04
CA LEU A 181 -12.67 -14.14 -19.32
C LEU A 181 -13.86 -13.21 -19.15
N ILE A 182 -14.62 -12.94 -20.23
CA ILE A 182 -15.83 -12.11 -20.17
C ILE A 182 -16.81 -12.64 -19.14
N LYS A 183 -17.13 -13.94 -19.20
CA LYS A 183 -18.04 -14.58 -18.24
C LYS A 183 -17.57 -14.45 -16.79
N LYS A 184 -16.27 -14.70 -16.56
CA LYS A 184 -15.68 -14.59 -15.21
C LYS A 184 -15.73 -13.16 -14.69
N VAL A 185 -15.28 -12.20 -15.48
CA VAL A 185 -15.20 -10.79 -15.07
C VAL A 185 -16.58 -10.19 -14.88
N THR A 186 -17.56 -10.52 -15.75
CA THR A 186 -18.94 -10.07 -15.57
C THR A 186 -19.49 -10.49 -14.22
N GLY A 187 -19.37 -11.79 -13.87
CA GLY A 187 -19.82 -12.28 -12.58
C GLY A 187 -19.08 -11.65 -11.40
N ASP A 188 -17.76 -11.45 -11.52
CA ASP A 188 -16.98 -10.80 -10.47
C ASP A 188 -17.40 -9.33 -10.24
N ILE A 189 -17.66 -8.58 -11.30
CA ILE A 189 -18.13 -7.19 -11.20
C ILE A 189 -19.51 -7.10 -10.55
N GLU A 190 -20.45 -7.99 -10.96
CA GLU A 190 -21.79 -8.05 -10.38
C GLU A 190 -21.77 -8.33 -8.86
N HIS A 191 -20.76 -9.08 -8.41
CA HIS A 191 -20.55 -9.42 -6.99
C HIS A 191 -19.53 -8.53 -6.27
N PHE A 192 -19.03 -7.46 -6.90
CA PHE A 192 -18.01 -6.55 -6.36
C PHE A 192 -16.67 -7.25 -6.01
N SER A 193 -16.38 -8.37 -6.68
CA SER A 193 -15.13 -9.14 -6.52
C SER A 193 -14.04 -8.62 -7.47
N TYR A 194 -13.71 -7.33 -7.38
CA TYR A 194 -12.78 -6.67 -8.31
C TYR A 194 -11.38 -7.28 -8.29
N ASN A 195 -10.89 -7.70 -7.13
CA ASN A 195 -9.59 -8.33 -6.99
C ASN A 195 -9.47 -9.63 -7.79
N THR A 196 -10.54 -10.44 -7.85
CA THR A 196 -10.56 -11.67 -8.66
C THR A 196 -10.73 -11.38 -10.14
N ALA A 197 -11.49 -10.33 -10.51
CA ALA A 197 -11.58 -9.85 -11.89
C ALA A 197 -10.20 -9.42 -12.42
N ILE A 198 -9.46 -8.61 -11.66
CA ILE A 198 -8.12 -8.16 -12.03
C ILE A 198 -7.14 -9.34 -12.12
N SER A 199 -7.19 -10.28 -11.18
CA SER A 199 -6.39 -11.50 -11.27
C SER A 199 -6.68 -12.27 -12.56
N ALA A 200 -7.94 -12.36 -12.98
CA ALA A 200 -8.34 -13.05 -14.20
C ALA A 200 -7.80 -12.36 -15.48
N PHE A 201 -7.66 -11.02 -15.46
CA PHE A 201 -7.03 -10.28 -16.57
C PHE A 201 -5.52 -10.57 -16.69
N MET A 202 -4.85 -10.91 -15.59
CA MET A 202 -3.40 -11.10 -15.56
C MET A 202 -2.95 -12.51 -16.01
N ILE A 203 -3.88 -13.45 -16.14
CA ILE A 203 -3.65 -14.85 -16.56
C ILE A 203 -3.78 -14.98 -18.08
#